data_a5082e4ab4196a5c6cd1a7125b59dadc
#
_entry.id   a5082e4ab4196a5c6cd1a7125b59dadc
#
_cell.length_a   1.000
_cell.length_b   1.000
_cell.length_c   1.000
_cell.angle_alpha   90.00
_cell.angle_beta   90.00
_cell.angle_gamma   90.00
#
_symmetry.space_group_name_H-M   'P 1'
#
loop_
_entity.id
_entity.type
_entity.pdbx_description
1 polymer ?
#
loop_
_entity_poly.entity_id
_entity_poly.type
_entity_poly.pdbx_seq_one_letter_code
_entity_poly.pdbx_strand_id
1 'polypeptide(L)'
;MAFESLSDKLSAAFRKLRGKGRLNESDVKEAMREVRLALLEADVSYKVVKDFVKRVTERAVGRDVLESLSPAQMVIKIVNEELIALMGSESQKLNISSRSPSVVMLVGLQGAGKTTNGAKLAALMRRQGKRPLLVACDVYRPAAIAQLQTVGRQLDIPVFQMGQGDPVQIARAGIAHAKDHGNDLVFLDTAGRLHIDEALMDELRRIKAETEPAEILLVVDAMTGQDAVNAASAFDAALGVDGIMLTKLDGDARGGAALSVKAVTGKPIKFAGTGEKLDQIEVFHPDRMAGRILGMGDVLTLIEKAEQSLDEKKAKELEERLRANKFTLADFYEQLGQLKRMGSVQDLLAMVPGVDAKALSGAALDDKAMARTEAIIQSMTPRERENPEIIGSSRKKRIAAGSGTSVVDVNRLLRQFETMQKMLRQMSGMGGKKLKRMQRMGGFPGMGKLGL
;
A
#
# COMPACT_ATOMS: atom_id res chain seq x y z
N MET A 1 9.53 -3.31 -5.12
CA MET A 1 8.64 -3.15 -3.93
C MET A 1 9.24 -2.11 -2.99
N ALA A 2 8.39 -1.44 -2.19
CA ALA A 2 8.89 -0.51 -1.18
C ALA A 2 9.90 -1.20 -0.25
N PHE A 3 11.01 -0.53 0.03
CA PHE A 3 12.08 -0.97 0.94
C PHE A 3 12.82 -2.28 0.56
N GLU A 4 12.68 -2.80 -0.65
CA GLU A 4 13.23 -4.11 -1.03
C GLU A 4 14.74 -4.20 -0.82
N SER A 5 15.50 -3.21 -1.27
CA SER A 5 16.96 -3.16 -1.11
C SER A 5 17.38 -3.11 0.37
N LEU A 6 16.70 -2.31 1.18
CA LEU A 6 16.97 -2.19 2.62
C LEU A 6 16.60 -3.49 3.35
N SER A 7 15.44 -4.05 3.04
CA SER A 7 14.96 -5.31 3.63
C SER A 7 15.92 -6.47 3.36
N ASP A 8 16.40 -6.64 2.11
CA ASP A 8 17.35 -7.68 1.73
C ASP A 8 18.65 -7.58 2.55
N LYS A 9 19.19 -6.37 2.72
CA LYS A 9 20.44 -6.12 3.48
C LYS A 9 20.27 -6.38 4.97
N LEU A 10 19.18 -5.88 5.57
CA LEU A 10 18.89 -6.13 6.98
C LEU A 10 18.64 -7.62 7.25
N SER A 11 17.89 -8.28 6.38
CA SER A 11 17.66 -9.72 6.48
C SER A 11 18.95 -10.54 6.39
N ALA A 12 19.91 -10.12 5.54
CA ALA A 12 21.23 -10.76 5.46
C ALA A 12 22.03 -10.59 6.76
N ALA A 13 22.04 -9.39 7.33
CA ALA A 13 22.71 -9.11 8.61
C ALA A 13 22.11 -9.96 9.75
N PHE A 14 20.80 -10.04 9.83
CA PHE A 14 20.11 -10.82 10.88
C PHE A 14 20.20 -12.34 10.67
N ARG A 15 20.35 -12.81 9.44
CA ARG A 15 20.57 -14.23 9.16
C ARG A 15 21.88 -14.72 9.77
N LYS A 16 22.96 -13.90 9.74
CA LYS A 16 24.24 -14.20 10.38
C LYS A 16 24.09 -14.31 11.89
N LEU A 17 23.30 -13.41 12.53
CA LEU A 17 23.01 -13.49 13.97
C LEU A 17 22.23 -14.75 14.34
N ARG A 18 21.20 -15.12 13.56
CA ARG A 18 20.38 -16.31 13.83
C ARG A 18 21.16 -17.61 13.76
N GLY A 19 22.25 -17.66 12.96
CA GLY A 19 23.15 -18.81 12.87
C GLY A 19 24.04 -19.04 14.09
N LYS A 20 24.15 -18.06 15.01
CA LYS A 20 24.95 -18.13 16.23
C LYS A 20 24.04 -18.51 17.40
N GLY A 21 24.25 -19.67 18.03
CA GLY A 21 23.42 -20.14 19.15
C GLY A 21 23.56 -19.31 20.41
N ARG A 22 24.72 -18.67 20.64
CA ARG A 22 24.98 -17.68 21.68
C ARG A 22 25.53 -16.42 21.04
N LEU A 23 25.13 -15.28 21.54
CA LEU A 23 25.67 -13.99 21.11
C LEU A 23 26.55 -13.38 22.20
N ASN A 24 27.60 -12.71 21.76
CA ASN A 24 28.42 -11.88 22.62
C ASN A 24 28.34 -10.41 22.14
N GLU A 25 28.88 -9.50 22.91
CA GLU A 25 28.85 -8.07 22.61
C GLU A 25 29.50 -7.75 21.24
N SER A 26 30.55 -8.48 20.84
CA SER A 26 31.21 -8.30 19.55
C SER A 26 30.30 -8.68 18.39
N ASP A 27 29.53 -9.75 18.54
CA ASP A 27 28.57 -10.21 17.51
C ASP A 27 27.48 -9.17 17.28
N VAL A 28 26.96 -8.58 18.35
CA VAL A 28 25.97 -7.49 18.26
C VAL A 28 26.55 -6.27 17.59
N LYS A 29 27.76 -5.86 17.97
CA LYS A 29 28.45 -4.70 17.36
C LYS A 29 28.73 -4.91 15.87
N GLU A 30 29.11 -6.13 15.45
CA GLU A 30 29.31 -6.47 14.05
C GLU A 30 28.01 -6.37 13.27
N ALA A 31 26.93 -6.93 13.77
CA ALA A 31 25.62 -6.84 13.14
C ALA A 31 25.13 -5.38 13.05
N MET A 32 25.31 -4.61 14.10
CA MET A 32 24.93 -3.19 14.08
C MET A 32 25.78 -2.36 13.12
N ARG A 33 27.02 -2.78 12.84
CA ARG A 33 27.82 -2.19 11.76
C ARG A 33 27.21 -2.45 10.37
N GLU A 34 26.75 -3.68 10.12
CA GLU A 34 26.05 -4.01 8.86
C GLU A 34 24.71 -3.26 8.75
N VAL A 35 23.92 -3.20 9.82
CA VAL A 35 22.68 -2.41 9.88
C VAL A 35 22.97 -0.93 9.59
N ARG A 36 24.03 -0.35 10.18
CA ARG A 36 24.43 1.02 9.91
C ARG A 36 24.74 1.26 8.43
N LEU A 37 25.49 0.36 7.79
CA LEU A 37 25.82 0.47 6.37
C LEU A 37 24.55 0.37 5.52
N ALA A 38 23.67 -0.57 5.81
CA ALA A 38 22.38 -0.74 5.09
C ALA A 38 21.52 0.52 5.16
N LEU A 39 21.41 1.15 6.33
CA LEU A 39 20.65 2.38 6.51
C LEU A 39 21.28 3.59 5.79
N LEU A 40 22.60 3.71 5.80
CA LEU A 40 23.30 4.77 5.07
C LEU A 40 23.18 4.62 3.54
N GLU A 41 23.28 3.39 3.03
CA GLU A 41 23.06 3.09 1.62
C GLU A 41 21.59 3.27 1.19
N ALA A 42 20.68 3.23 2.15
CA ALA A 42 19.27 3.56 1.96
C ALA A 42 18.97 5.06 2.03
N ASP A 43 19.98 5.93 2.01
CA ASP A 43 19.87 7.40 2.13
C ASP A 43 19.23 7.88 3.45
N VAL A 44 19.33 7.11 4.53
CA VAL A 44 18.92 7.58 5.86
C VAL A 44 19.92 8.61 6.37
N SER A 45 19.44 9.71 6.94
CA SER A 45 20.29 10.77 7.51
C SER A 45 21.33 10.22 8.49
N TYR A 46 22.60 10.60 8.32
CA TYR A 46 23.71 10.13 9.15
C TYR A 46 23.46 10.30 10.65
N LYS A 47 22.91 11.44 11.06
CA LYS A 47 22.57 11.72 12.47
C LYS A 47 21.55 10.70 12.99
N VAL A 48 20.50 10.45 12.21
CA VAL A 48 19.44 9.49 12.54
C VAL A 48 20.01 8.08 12.66
N VAL A 49 20.86 7.66 11.71
CA VAL A 49 21.51 6.34 11.74
C VAL A 49 22.42 6.18 12.96
N LYS A 50 23.21 7.21 13.28
CA LYS A 50 24.11 7.21 14.45
C LYS A 50 23.34 7.01 15.76
N ASP A 51 22.27 7.79 15.94
CA ASP A 51 21.44 7.75 17.15
C ASP A 51 20.65 6.43 17.25
N PHE A 52 20.14 5.94 16.15
CA PHE A 52 19.46 4.64 16.06
C PHE A 52 20.40 3.49 16.45
N VAL A 53 21.55 3.37 15.78
CA VAL A 53 22.52 2.31 16.06
C VAL A 53 23.01 2.35 17.51
N LYS A 54 23.21 3.55 18.07
CA LYS A 54 23.57 3.73 19.47
C LYS A 54 22.51 3.14 20.39
N ARG A 55 21.23 3.57 20.25
CA ARG A 55 20.12 3.08 21.09
C ARG A 55 19.94 1.57 20.98
N VAL A 56 19.95 1.02 19.76
CA VAL A 56 19.84 -0.43 19.55
C VAL A 56 20.99 -1.17 20.22
N THR A 57 22.24 -0.70 20.04
CA THR A 57 23.42 -1.35 20.63
C THR A 57 23.34 -1.35 22.16
N GLU A 58 23.03 -0.21 22.78
CA GLU A 58 22.89 -0.10 24.24
C GLU A 58 21.87 -1.08 24.80
N ARG A 59 20.73 -1.24 24.12
CA ARG A 59 19.68 -2.19 24.52
C ARG A 59 20.06 -3.64 24.25
N ALA A 60 20.73 -3.92 23.13
CA ALA A 60 21.04 -5.27 22.66
C ALA A 60 22.24 -5.92 23.37
N VAL A 61 23.17 -5.15 23.96
CA VAL A 61 24.29 -5.67 24.79
C VAL A 61 23.91 -5.89 26.25
N GLY A 62 22.66 -5.63 26.62
CA GLY A 62 22.17 -5.91 27.97
C GLY A 62 22.27 -7.42 28.32
N ARG A 63 22.55 -7.70 29.59
CA ARG A 63 22.74 -9.09 30.09
C ARG A 63 21.52 -9.96 29.81
N ASP A 64 20.32 -9.40 30.01
CA ASP A 64 19.04 -10.08 29.79
C ASP A 64 18.85 -10.52 28.33
N VAL A 65 19.45 -9.80 27.37
CA VAL A 65 19.37 -10.15 25.95
C VAL A 65 20.38 -11.25 25.61
N LEU A 66 21.64 -11.09 26.04
CA LEU A 66 22.73 -12.03 25.72
C LEU A 66 22.56 -13.39 26.38
N GLU A 67 21.96 -13.44 27.58
CA GLU A 67 21.69 -14.67 28.33
C GLU A 67 20.32 -15.29 28.03
N SER A 68 19.53 -14.68 27.16
CA SER A 68 18.20 -15.20 26.77
C SER A 68 18.29 -16.50 25.97
N LEU A 69 17.21 -17.29 25.96
CA LEU A 69 17.11 -18.54 25.16
C LEU A 69 17.17 -18.27 23.64
N SER A 70 16.90 -17.05 23.20
CA SER A 70 16.92 -16.67 21.76
C SER A 70 17.48 -15.25 21.57
N PRO A 71 18.80 -15.04 21.82
CA PRO A 71 19.40 -13.70 21.79
C PRO A 71 19.23 -12.98 20.45
N ALA A 72 19.37 -13.70 19.34
CA ALA A 72 19.20 -13.14 17.99
C ALA A 72 17.78 -12.60 17.75
N GLN A 73 16.75 -13.30 18.24
CA GLN A 73 15.36 -12.84 18.12
C GLN A 73 15.11 -11.60 19.00
N MET A 74 15.72 -11.53 20.17
CA MET A 74 15.64 -10.36 21.04
C MET A 74 16.30 -9.12 20.39
N VAL A 75 17.45 -9.28 19.75
CA VAL A 75 18.09 -8.19 19.00
C VAL A 75 17.20 -7.71 17.86
N ILE A 76 16.61 -8.62 17.08
CA ILE A 76 15.70 -8.26 15.97
C ILE A 76 14.45 -7.53 16.52
N LYS A 77 13.89 -7.98 17.65
CA LYS A 77 12.78 -7.33 18.32
C LYS A 77 13.14 -5.90 18.72
N ILE A 78 14.31 -5.68 19.32
CA ILE A 78 14.80 -4.35 19.69
C ILE A 78 14.93 -3.46 18.46
N VAL A 79 15.50 -3.96 17.35
CA VAL A 79 15.60 -3.22 16.09
C VAL A 79 14.20 -2.84 15.57
N ASN A 80 13.25 -3.76 15.62
CA ASN A 80 11.87 -3.49 15.21
C ASN A 80 11.22 -2.37 16.04
N GLU A 81 11.34 -2.43 17.37
CA GLU A 81 10.80 -1.42 18.30
C GLU A 81 11.43 -0.04 18.03
N GLU A 82 12.75 0.02 17.82
CA GLU A 82 13.44 1.27 17.50
C GLU A 82 13.08 1.83 16.11
N LEU A 83 12.82 0.97 15.11
CA LEU A 83 12.29 1.40 13.81
C LEU A 83 10.89 1.99 13.94
N ILE A 84 10.02 1.34 14.70
CA ILE A 84 8.67 1.83 14.98
C ILE A 84 8.74 3.20 15.66
N ALA A 85 9.56 3.34 16.71
CA ALA A 85 9.74 4.58 17.44
C ALA A 85 10.28 5.70 16.53
N LEU A 86 11.22 5.37 15.63
CA LEU A 86 11.80 6.30 14.66
C LEU A 86 10.75 6.86 13.69
N MET A 87 9.79 6.02 13.25
CA MET A 87 8.72 6.40 12.32
C MET A 87 7.49 7.03 13.00
N GLY A 88 7.39 6.97 14.35
CA GLY A 88 6.34 7.70 15.06
C GLY A 88 5.49 6.91 16.03
N SER A 89 5.81 5.64 16.30
CA SER A 89 5.15 4.72 17.24
C SER A 89 3.71 4.36 16.88
N GLU A 90 2.86 5.32 16.55
CA GLU A 90 1.43 5.13 16.27
C GLU A 90 1.01 5.84 14.98
N SER A 91 -0.03 5.31 14.35
CA SER A 91 -0.67 5.95 13.20
C SER A 91 -1.42 7.21 13.63
N GLN A 92 -1.30 8.28 12.86
CA GLN A 92 -1.97 9.55 13.11
C GLN A 92 -3.04 9.82 12.07
N LYS A 93 -4.21 10.27 12.52
CA LYS A 93 -5.33 10.63 11.66
C LYS A 93 -5.20 12.07 11.15
N LEU A 94 -5.97 12.37 10.10
CA LEU A 94 -6.13 13.73 9.62
C LEU A 94 -6.81 14.59 10.71
N ASN A 95 -6.31 15.81 10.92
CA ASN A 95 -6.96 16.77 11.82
C ASN A 95 -8.22 17.30 11.12
N ILE A 96 -9.36 17.03 11.71
CA ILE A 96 -10.65 17.51 11.21
C ILE A 96 -11.21 18.49 12.23
N SER A 97 -11.50 19.73 11.76
CA SER A 97 -12.11 20.77 12.58
C SER A 97 -13.55 20.41 12.96
N SER A 98 -13.99 20.87 14.12
CA SER A 98 -15.41 20.88 14.48
C SER A 98 -16.24 21.86 13.64
N ARG A 99 -15.60 22.85 13.02
CA ARG A 99 -16.23 23.78 12.08
C ARG A 99 -16.29 23.14 10.69
N SER A 100 -17.46 23.17 10.06
CA SER A 100 -17.65 22.67 8.69
C SER A 100 -17.64 23.85 7.68
N PRO A 101 -16.96 23.69 6.53
CA PRO A 101 -16.08 22.58 6.17
C PRO A 101 -14.73 22.62 6.87
N SER A 102 -14.15 21.47 7.14
CA SER A 102 -12.76 21.36 7.54
C SER A 102 -11.85 21.53 6.32
N VAL A 103 -10.78 22.31 6.46
CA VAL A 103 -9.87 22.63 5.35
C VAL A 103 -8.55 21.90 5.53
N VAL A 104 -8.12 21.20 4.50
CA VAL A 104 -6.81 20.55 4.40
C VAL A 104 -6.02 21.21 3.29
N MET A 105 -4.88 21.80 3.63
CA MET A 105 -4.00 22.45 2.68
C MET A 105 -2.86 21.51 2.28
N LEU A 106 -2.78 21.14 0.99
CA LEU A 106 -1.72 20.29 0.46
C LEU A 106 -0.55 21.17 0.01
N VAL A 107 0.62 20.96 0.58
CA VAL A 107 1.84 21.69 0.25
C VAL A 107 2.98 20.75 -0.16
N GLY A 108 4.00 21.24 -0.86
CA GLY A 108 5.16 20.45 -1.27
C GLY A 108 5.72 20.86 -2.64
N LEU A 109 6.84 20.30 -3.01
CA LEU A 109 7.52 20.59 -4.27
C LEU A 109 6.72 20.12 -5.50
N GLN A 110 7.08 20.65 -6.67
CA GLN A 110 6.55 20.18 -7.95
C GLN A 110 6.95 18.72 -8.17
N GLY A 111 6.01 17.91 -8.68
CA GLY A 111 6.26 16.48 -8.92
C GLY A 111 6.17 15.58 -7.68
N ALA A 112 5.99 16.14 -6.48
CA ALA A 112 5.79 15.35 -5.25
C ALA A 112 4.46 14.58 -5.23
N GLY A 113 3.55 14.82 -6.15
CA GLY A 113 2.29 14.07 -6.27
C GLY A 113 1.13 14.66 -5.48
N LYS A 114 1.13 15.97 -5.17
CA LYS A 114 0.04 16.67 -4.44
C LYS A 114 -1.32 16.41 -5.04
N THR A 115 -1.52 16.79 -6.30
CA THR A 115 -2.79 16.66 -7.03
C THR A 115 -3.35 15.24 -7.00
N THR A 116 -2.53 14.26 -7.38
CA THR A 116 -2.97 12.86 -7.47
C THR A 116 -3.25 12.27 -6.09
N ASN A 117 -2.32 12.44 -5.14
CA ASN A 117 -2.49 11.85 -3.81
C ASN A 117 -3.47 12.63 -2.93
N GLY A 118 -3.63 13.93 -3.15
CA GLY A 118 -4.71 14.71 -2.55
C GLY A 118 -6.09 14.19 -2.96
N ALA A 119 -6.28 13.90 -4.25
CA ALA A 119 -7.52 13.30 -4.75
C ALA A 119 -7.73 11.86 -4.23
N LYS A 120 -6.67 11.04 -4.15
CA LYS A 120 -6.74 9.71 -3.52
C LYS A 120 -7.15 9.81 -2.04
N LEU A 121 -6.58 10.77 -1.30
CA LEU A 121 -6.92 11.00 0.09
C LEU A 121 -8.38 11.46 0.24
N ALA A 122 -8.85 12.34 -0.63
CA ALA A 122 -10.25 12.73 -0.67
C ALA A 122 -11.18 11.53 -0.92
N ALA A 123 -10.80 10.61 -1.83
CA ALA A 123 -11.55 9.37 -2.06
C ALA A 123 -11.53 8.43 -0.84
N LEU A 124 -10.41 8.36 -0.12
CA LEU A 124 -10.33 7.61 1.14
C LEU A 124 -11.27 8.19 2.19
N MET A 125 -11.31 9.52 2.33
CA MET A 125 -12.21 10.21 3.26
C MET A 125 -13.69 10.04 2.86
N ARG A 126 -14.01 10.06 1.56
CA ARG A 126 -15.37 9.77 1.08
C ARG A 126 -15.83 8.37 1.47
N ARG A 127 -14.97 7.36 1.37
CA ARG A 127 -15.28 5.99 1.84
C ARG A 127 -15.56 5.93 3.35
N GLN A 128 -15.02 6.88 4.11
CA GLN A 128 -15.29 7.05 5.55
C GLN A 128 -16.51 7.93 5.84
N GLY A 129 -17.34 8.23 4.83
CA GLY A 129 -18.59 8.98 4.98
C GLY A 129 -18.45 10.51 4.93
N LYS A 130 -17.27 11.06 4.58
CA LYS A 130 -17.09 12.49 4.36
C LYS A 130 -17.55 12.90 2.96
N ARG A 131 -17.84 14.20 2.80
CA ARG A 131 -18.23 14.82 1.53
C ARG A 131 -17.13 15.80 1.08
N PRO A 132 -16.02 15.29 0.50
CA PRO A 132 -14.89 16.10 0.11
C PRO A 132 -15.18 16.96 -1.11
N LEU A 133 -14.52 18.14 -1.17
CA LEU A 133 -14.39 19.01 -2.33
C LEU A 133 -12.90 19.21 -2.61
N LEU A 134 -12.48 19.09 -3.87
CA LEU A 134 -11.14 19.46 -4.32
C LEU A 134 -11.16 20.90 -4.85
N VAL A 135 -10.20 21.73 -4.48
CA VAL A 135 -10.07 23.12 -4.94
C VAL A 135 -8.76 23.30 -5.67
N ALA A 136 -8.83 23.72 -6.95
CA ALA A 136 -7.67 23.88 -7.82
C ALA A 136 -6.98 25.24 -7.58
N CYS A 137 -6.00 25.28 -6.67
CA CYS A 137 -5.19 26.45 -6.39
C CYS A 137 -3.84 26.49 -7.14
N ASP A 138 -3.46 25.42 -7.89
CA ASP A 138 -2.31 25.44 -8.80
C ASP A 138 -2.71 26.08 -10.14
N VAL A 139 -2.66 27.40 -10.18
CA VAL A 139 -3.09 28.22 -11.32
C VAL A 139 -1.98 28.45 -12.35
N TYR A 140 -0.73 28.17 -11.98
CA TYR A 140 0.44 28.47 -12.83
C TYR A 140 0.65 27.43 -13.94
N ARG A 141 0.11 26.24 -13.75
CA ARG A 141 0.17 25.16 -14.73
C ARG A 141 -1.23 24.90 -15.32
N PRO A 142 -1.50 25.31 -16.56
CA PRO A 142 -2.83 25.12 -17.17
C PRO A 142 -3.30 23.67 -17.16
N ALA A 143 -2.36 22.71 -17.29
CA ALA A 143 -2.66 21.29 -17.23
C ALA A 143 -3.03 20.81 -15.81
N ALA A 144 -2.65 21.51 -14.73
CA ALA A 144 -2.92 21.06 -13.36
C ALA A 144 -4.42 21.10 -13.03
N ILE A 145 -5.12 22.15 -13.43
CA ILE A 145 -6.58 22.27 -13.24
C ILE A 145 -7.29 21.15 -14.00
N ALA A 146 -6.95 20.92 -15.27
CA ALA A 146 -7.52 19.85 -16.10
C ALA A 146 -7.20 18.46 -15.52
N GLN A 147 -6.00 18.27 -14.98
CA GLN A 147 -5.59 17.04 -14.32
C GLN A 147 -6.44 16.79 -13.07
N LEU A 148 -6.60 17.80 -12.20
CA LEU A 148 -7.42 17.66 -10.99
C LEU A 148 -8.87 17.34 -11.32
N GLN A 149 -9.45 18.01 -12.33
CA GLN A 149 -10.81 17.72 -12.83
C GLN A 149 -10.94 16.31 -13.37
N THR A 150 -9.93 15.81 -14.09
CA THR A 150 -9.94 14.44 -14.64
C THR A 150 -9.91 13.41 -13.53
N VAL A 151 -9.01 13.58 -12.55
CA VAL A 151 -8.91 12.67 -11.41
C VAL A 151 -10.16 12.77 -10.52
N GLY A 152 -10.69 13.98 -10.28
CA GLY A 152 -11.92 14.18 -9.54
C GLY A 152 -13.11 13.44 -10.17
N ARG A 153 -13.27 13.52 -11.50
CA ARG A 153 -14.31 12.78 -12.24
C ARG A 153 -14.15 11.26 -12.12
N GLN A 154 -12.93 10.75 -12.22
CA GLN A 154 -12.64 9.33 -12.08
C GLN A 154 -12.98 8.79 -10.68
N LEU A 155 -12.81 9.64 -9.66
CA LEU A 155 -13.08 9.32 -8.28
C LEU A 155 -14.49 9.74 -7.83
N ASP A 156 -15.29 10.35 -8.71
CA ASP A 156 -16.60 10.92 -8.40
C ASP A 156 -16.55 11.91 -7.22
N ILE A 157 -15.57 12.83 -7.26
CA ILE A 157 -15.37 13.89 -6.28
C ILE A 157 -15.49 15.23 -7.00
N PRO A 158 -16.34 16.18 -6.50
CA PRO A 158 -16.47 17.49 -7.10
C PRO A 158 -15.16 18.29 -7.02
N VAL A 159 -14.90 19.06 -8.08
CA VAL A 159 -13.73 19.93 -8.19
C VAL A 159 -14.19 21.36 -8.42
N PHE A 160 -13.79 22.26 -7.55
CA PHE A 160 -13.98 23.70 -7.70
C PHE A 160 -12.76 24.32 -8.38
N GLN A 161 -13.01 25.20 -9.36
CA GLN A 161 -11.96 25.95 -10.04
C GLN A 161 -12.51 27.30 -10.56
N MET A 162 -11.66 28.30 -10.71
CA MET A 162 -11.99 29.61 -11.26
C MET A 162 -11.07 29.98 -12.43
N GLY A 163 -10.40 29.00 -13.03
CA GLY A 163 -9.38 29.25 -14.07
C GLY A 163 -8.10 29.86 -13.48
N GLN A 164 -7.45 30.72 -14.24
CA GLN A 164 -6.26 31.45 -13.78
C GLN A 164 -6.70 32.69 -12.96
N GLY A 165 -6.12 32.84 -11.78
CA GLY A 165 -6.45 33.92 -10.86
C GLY A 165 -5.54 33.91 -9.61
N ASP A 166 -5.88 34.73 -8.62
CA ASP A 166 -5.18 34.71 -7.32
C ASP A 166 -5.54 33.44 -6.54
N PRO A 167 -4.58 32.56 -6.22
CA PRO A 167 -4.82 31.32 -5.49
C PRO A 167 -5.53 31.53 -4.15
N VAL A 168 -5.28 32.66 -3.48
CA VAL A 168 -5.91 33.02 -2.20
C VAL A 168 -7.42 33.22 -2.38
N GLN A 169 -7.81 33.95 -3.43
CA GLN A 169 -9.22 34.17 -3.74
C GLN A 169 -9.93 32.89 -4.16
N ILE A 170 -9.26 32.04 -4.93
CA ILE A 170 -9.79 30.73 -5.35
C ILE A 170 -10.01 29.84 -4.12
N ALA A 171 -9.06 29.78 -3.20
CA ALA A 171 -9.17 29.01 -1.97
C ALA A 171 -10.37 29.46 -1.14
N ARG A 172 -10.52 30.79 -0.94
CA ARG A 172 -11.65 31.38 -0.21
C ARG A 172 -13.00 31.09 -0.88
N ALA A 173 -13.08 31.28 -2.20
CA ALA A 173 -14.29 30.99 -2.97
C ALA A 173 -14.65 29.51 -2.95
N GLY A 174 -13.65 28.61 -3.01
CA GLY A 174 -13.85 27.18 -2.89
C GLY A 174 -14.41 26.76 -1.53
N ILE A 175 -13.96 27.38 -0.44
CA ILE A 175 -14.50 27.14 0.90
C ILE A 175 -15.95 27.64 1.01
N ALA A 176 -16.27 28.81 0.43
CA ALA A 176 -17.63 29.31 0.37
C ALA A 176 -18.55 28.37 -0.43
N HIS A 177 -18.08 27.93 -1.62
CA HIS A 177 -18.79 26.94 -2.43
C HIS A 177 -19.05 25.64 -1.65
N ALA A 178 -18.07 25.14 -0.90
CA ALA A 178 -18.22 23.96 -0.07
C ALA A 178 -19.34 24.11 0.98
N LYS A 179 -19.46 25.28 1.63
CA LYS A 179 -20.53 25.58 2.58
C LYS A 179 -21.89 25.54 1.91
N ASP A 180 -22.02 26.18 0.75
CA ASP A 180 -23.29 26.31 0.02
C ASP A 180 -23.77 24.95 -0.52
N HIS A 181 -22.84 24.02 -0.85
CA HIS A 181 -23.14 22.69 -1.41
C HIS A 181 -23.08 21.57 -0.37
N GLY A 182 -22.87 21.92 0.91
CA GLY A 182 -22.87 20.95 2.00
C GLY A 182 -21.69 19.99 2.01
N ASN A 183 -20.55 20.36 1.40
CA ASN A 183 -19.29 19.62 1.57
C ASN A 183 -18.75 19.88 2.98
N ASP A 184 -18.26 18.85 3.65
CA ASP A 184 -17.75 18.91 5.03
C ASP A 184 -16.23 18.91 5.11
N LEU A 185 -15.56 18.65 4.00
CA LEU A 185 -14.10 18.55 3.90
C LEU A 185 -13.62 19.19 2.58
N VAL A 186 -12.64 20.09 2.66
CA VAL A 186 -12.05 20.77 1.50
C VAL A 186 -10.58 20.48 1.43
N PHE A 187 -10.10 20.06 0.24
CA PHE A 187 -8.68 19.89 -0.06
C PHE A 187 -8.24 21.01 -0.99
N LEU A 188 -7.31 21.85 -0.54
CA LEU A 188 -6.68 22.89 -1.34
C LEU A 188 -5.45 22.31 -2.03
N ASP A 189 -5.52 22.06 -3.34
CA ASP A 189 -4.39 21.61 -4.15
C ASP A 189 -3.55 22.83 -4.56
N THR A 190 -2.52 23.15 -3.78
CA THR A 190 -1.69 24.33 -3.99
C THR A 190 -0.60 24.11 -5.03
N ALA A 191 -0.09 25.21 -5.58
CA ALA A 191 1.04 25.17 -6.48
C ALA A 191 2.28 24.53 -5.84
N GLY A 192 3.13 23.95 -6.67
CA GLY A 192 4.48 23.52 -6.29
C GLY A 192 5.47 24.05 -7.29
N ARG A 193 6.64 24.44 -6.82
CA ARG A 193 7.78 24.79 -7.66
C ARG A 193 8.88 23.75 -7.56
N LEU A 194 9.84 23.78 -8.50
CA LEU A 194 10.97 22.84 -8.51
C LEU A 194 11.88 23.03 -7.30
N HIS A 195 11.98 24.27 -6.83
CA HIS A 195 12.76 24.64 -5.65
C HIS A 195 11.93 25.47 -4.70
N ILE A 196 12.34 25.48 -3.45
CA ILE A 196 11.76 26.34 -2.43
C ILE A 196 12.27 27.76 -2.67
N ASP A 197 11.35 28.66 -2.99
CA ASP A 197 11.65 30.08 -3.11
C ASP A 197 10.71 30.90 -2.20
N GLU A 198 11.09 32.14 -1.94
CA GLU A 198 10.37 33.02 -1.03
C GLU A 198 8.96 33.36 -1.56
N ALA A 199 8.81 33.52 -2.87
CA ALA A 199 7.52 33.84 -3.50
C ALA A 199 6.50 32.70 -3.31
N LEU A 200 6.93 31.43 -3.43
CA LEU A 200 6.09 30.28 -3.12
C LEU A 200 5.68 30.28 -1.64
N MET A 201 6.65 30.50 -0.76
CA MET A 201 6.38 30.46 0.69
C MET A 201 5.45 31.59 1.11
N ASP A 202 5.56 32.78 0.53
CA ASP A 202 4.67 33.92 0.81
C ASP A 202 3.25 33.65 0.30
N GLU A 203 3.10 33.06 -0.88
CA GLU A 203 1.80 32.63 -1.38
C GLU A 203 1.13 31.64 -0.44
N LEU A 204 1.86 30.61 -0.04
CA LEU A 204 1.35 29.58 0.88
C LEU A 204 1.00 30.16 2.26
N ARG A 205 1.81 31.10 2.78
CA ARG A 205 1.49 31.82 4.03
C ARG A 205 0.19 32.65 3.90
N ARG A 206 -0.02 33.30 2.75
CA ARG A 206 -1.26 34.06 2.48
C ARG A 206 -2.48 33.14 2.40
N ILE A 207 -2.37 32.01 1.71
CA ILE A 207 -3.44 31.00 1.66
C ILE A 207 -3.74 30.50 3.08
N LYS A 208 -2.70 30.12 3.85
CA LYS A 208 -2.84 29.68 5.24
C LYS A 208 -3.57 30.73 6.10
N ALA A 209 -3.15 31.98 6.04
CA ALA A 209 -3.74 33.05 6.84
C ALA A 209 -5.22 33.31 6.52
N GLU A 210 -5.59 33.22 5.22
CA GLU A 210 -6.96 33.47 4.78
C GLU A 210 -7.90 32.28 5.01
N THR A 211 -7.38 31.04 4.98
CA THR A 211 -8.21 29.83 5.03
C THR A 211 -8.21 29.13 6.38
N GLU A 212 -7.28 29.48 7.27
CA GLU A 212 -7.10 28.86 8.58
C GLU A 212 -7.25 27.33 8.53
N PRO A 213 -6.40 26.61 7.75
CA PRO A 213 -6.57 25.17 7.54
C PRO A 213 -6.46 24.40 8.85
N ALA A 214 -7.33 23.41 9.03
CA ALA A 214 -7.29 22.47 10.16
C ALA A 214 -6.08 21.53 10.07
N GLU A 215 -5.58 21.33 8.84
CA GLU A 215 -4.41 20.51 8.55
C GLU A 215 -3.59 21.10 7.41
N ILE A 216 -2.31 21.29 7.62
CA ILE A 216 -1.33 21.52 6.56
C ILE A 216 -0.58 20.21 6.33
N LEU A 217 -0.91 19.53 5.25
CA LEU A 217 -0.36 18.24 4.89
C LEU A 217 0.74 18.41 3.84
N LEU A 218 1.98 18.16 4.24
CA LEU A 218 3.13 18.20 3.35
C LEU A 218 3.22 16.90 2.55
N VAL A 219 3.21 17.01 1.23
CA VAL A 219 3.36 15.89 0.30
C VAL A 219 4.81 15.82 -0.15
N VAL A 220 5.45 14.68 0.10
CA VAL A 220 6.88 14.45 -0.11
C VAL A 220 7.09 13.20 -0.96
N ASP A 221 7.93 13.32 -1.98
CA ASP A 221 8.36 12.19 -2.80
C ASP A 221 9.42 11.37 -2.06
N ALA A 222 9.11 10.14 -1.70
CA ALA A 222 10.02 9.26 -0.97
C ALA A 222 11.29 8.90 -1.77
N MET A 223 11.23 8.96 -3.10
CA MET A 223 12.37 8.63 -3.96
C MET A 223 13.47 9.70 -3.95
N THR A 224 13.18 10.91 -3.47
CA THR A 224 14.16 12.01 -3.44
C THR A 224 15.14 11.94 -2.25
N GLY A 225 15.02 10.91 -1.39
CA GLY A 225 15.98 10.64 -0.32
C GLY A 225 16.17 11.81 0.63
N GLN A 226 17.40 12.29 0.78
CA GLN A 226 17.73 13.39 1.70
C GLN A 226 17.12 14.74 1.29
N ASP A 227 16.86 14.98 0.00
CA ASP A 227 16.19 16.21 -0.46
C ASP A 227 14.74 16.28 0.05
N ALA A 228 14.07 15.14 0.20
CA ALA A 228 12.78 15.06 0.86
C ALA A 228 12.81 15.60 2.30
N VAL A 229 13.87 15.27 3.05
CA VAL A 229 14.06 15.71 4.43
C VAL A 229 14.34 17.21 4.51
N ASN A 230 15.20 17.70 3.61
CA ASN A 230 15.54 19.13 3.51
C ASN A 230 14.30 19.97 3.17
N ALA A 231 13.52 19.51 2.17
CA ALA A 231 12.27 20.16 1.80
C ALA A 231 11.28 20.16 2.97
N ALA A 232 11.12 19.02 3.65
CA ALA A 232 10.19 18.90 4.77
C ALA A 232 10.56 19.88 5.91
N SER A 233 11.84 20.01 6.22
CA SER A 233 12.31 20.95 7.25
C SER A 233 12.03 22.41 6.88
N ALA A 234 12.23 22.79 5.61
CA ALA A 234 11.99 24.14 5.14
C ALA A 234 10.52 24.51 5.10
N PHE A 235 9.64 23.58 4.63
CA PHE A 235 8.18 23.79 4.66
C PHE A 235 7.66 23.87 6.09
N ASP A 236 8.17 23.06 7.00
CA ASP A 236 7.77 23.13 8.41
C ASP A 236 8.20 24.43 9.07
N ALA A 237 9.42 24.88 8.84
CA ALA A 237 9.90 26.17 9.37
C ALA A 237 9.07 27.36 8.84
N ALA A 238 8.62 27.32 7.58
CA ALA A 238 7.89 28.41 6.96
C ALA A 238 6.39 28.43 7.29
N LEU A 239 5.77 27.24 7.40
CA LEU A 239 4.30 27.08 7.47
C LEU A 239 3.82 26.43 8.76
N GLY A 240 4.68 25.70 9.48
CA GLY A 240 4.24 24.87 10.61
C GLY A 240 3.35 23.73 10.11
N VAL A 241 3.97 22.73 9.50
CA VAL A 241 3.29 21.55 8.95
C VAL A 241 2.68 20.70 10.08
N ASP A 242 1.48 20.12 9.87
CA ASP A 242 0.82 19.28 10.86
C ASP A 242 1.04 17.78 10.63
N GLY A 243 1.29 17.40 9.38
CA GLY A 243 1.52 16.02 8.99
C GLY A 243 2.19 15.88 7.64
N ILE A 244 2.69 14.69 7.38
CA ILE A 244 3.42 14.36 6.15
C ILE A 244 2.69 13.22 5.42
N MET A 245 2.59 13.34 4.11
CA MET A 245 2.20 12.28 3.21
C MET A 245 3.39 11.89 2.35
N LEU A 246 3.84 10.67 2.46
CA LEU A 246 4.87 10.11 1.58
C LEU A 246 4.23 9.56 0.31
N THR A 247 4.84 9.84 -0.83
CA THR A 247 4.37 9.36 -2.15
C THR A 247 5.45 8.51 -2.82
N LYS A 248 5.05 7.76 -3.84
CA LYS A 248 5.94 6.92 -4.66
C LYS A 248 6.74 5.89 -3.86
N LEU A 249 6.17 5.39 -2.77
CA LEU A 249 6.81 4.34 -1.97
C LEU A 249 7.00 3.03 -2.75
N ASP A 250 6.18 2.76 -3.75
CA ASP A 250 6.31 1.63 -4.68
C ASP A 250 7.61 1.66 -5.48
N GLY A 251 8.12 2.86 -5.83
CA GLY A 251 9.40 3.08 -6.49
C GLY A 251 10.59 3.22 -5.54
N ASP A 252 10.34 3.42 -4.25
CA ASP A 252 11.39 3.61 -3.24
C ASP A 252 11.89 2.28 -2.67
N ALA A 253 12.90 1.71 -3.31
CA ALA A 253 13.57 0.52 -2.82
C ALA A 253 14.47 0.78 -1.59
N ARG A 254 14.79 2.03 -1.28
CA ARG A 254 15.72 2.43 -0.22
C ARG A 254 15.03 2.73 1.11
N GLY A 255 13.94 3.52 1.09
CA GLY A 255 13.15 3.85 2.27
C GLY A 255 13.72 4.92 3.21
N GLY A 256 14.80 5.58 2.82
CA GLY A 256 15.51 6.52 3.67
C GLY A 256 14.69 7.74 4.07
N ALA A 257 13.86 8.26 3.16
CA ALA A 257 12.99 9.39 3.44
C ALA A 257 11.98 9.06 4.55
N ALA A 258 11.34 7.88 4.52
CA ALA A 258 10.38 7.44 5.54
C ALA A 258 11.01 7.37 6.94
N LEU A 259 12.27 6.92 7.03
CA LEU A 259 13.00 6.81 8.30
C LEU A 259 13.54 8.16 8.80
N SER A 260 13.84 9.09 7.90
CA SER A 260 14.51 10.34 8.26
C SER A 260 13.57 11.51 8.48
N VAL A 261 12.49 11.60 7.69
CA VAL A 261 11.63 12.79 7.66
C VAL A 261 10.97 13.07 9.00
N LYS A 262 10.44 12.04 9.66
CA LYS A 262 9.85 12.16 11.01
C LYS A 262 10.91 12.51 12.05
N ALA A 263 12.08 11.85 11.99
CA ALA A 263 13.14 12.04 12.97
C ALA A 263 13.74 13.45 12.92
N VAL A 264 13.76 14.07 11.73
CA VAL A 264 14.32 15.42 11.52
C VAL A 264 13.30 16.52 11.79
N THR A 265 12.06 16.36 11.29
CA THR A 265 11.00 17.39 11.43
C THR A 265 10.21 17.29 12.73
N GLY A 266 10.20 16.11 13.38
CA GLY A 266 9.29 15.82 14.48
C GLY A 266 7.83 15.61 14.07
N LYS A 267 7.47 15.83 12.78
CA LYS A 267 6.10 15.77 12.29
C LYS A 267 5.68 14.34 11.94
N PRO A 268 4.42 13.94 12.24
CA PRO A 268 3.97 12.59 11.98
C PRO A 268 3.79 12.34 10.47
N ILE A 269 4.18 11.14 10.04
CA ILE A 269 3.77 10.62 8.73
C ILE A 269 2.35 10.07 8.91
N LYS A 270 1.38 10.61 8.17
CA LYS A 270 -0.04 10.25 8.29
C LYS A 270 -0.51 9.31 7.18
N PHE A 271 0.00 9.49 5.97
CA PHE A 271 -0.42 8.73 4.80
C PHE A 271 0.75 8.32 3.92
N ALA A 272 0.54 7.24 3.17
CA ALA A 272 1.48 6.68 2.23
C ALA A 272 0.81 6.39 0.89
N GLY A 273 1.34 6.97 -0.19
CA GLY A 273 0.99 6.62 -1.57
C GLY A 273 1.86 5.46 -2.02
N THR A 274 1.23 4.32 -2.26
CA THR A 274 1.89 3.03 -2.51
C THR A 274 1.84 2.58 -3.96
N GLY A 275 1.51 3.48 -4.89
CA GLY A 275 1.48 3.20 -6.31
C GLY A 275 0.73 4.24 -7.12
N GLU A 276 0.62 4.03 -8.44
CA GLU A 276 0.00 4.98 -9.37
C GLU A 276 -1.53 4.92 -9.40
N LYS A 277 -2.14 3.77 -9.11
CA LYS A 277 -3.59 3.61 -9.15
C LYS A 277 -4.29 4.48 -8.12
N LEU A 278 -5.51 4.90 -8.42
CA LEU A 278 -6.27 5.85 -7.60
C LEU A 278 -6.74 5.30 -6.25
N ASP A 279 -6.70 4.00 -6.04
CA ASP A 279 -6.98 3.31 -4.79
C ASP A 279 -5.73 3.04 -3.94
N GLN A 280 -4.53 3.29 -4.50
CA GLN A 280 -3.25 3.01 -3.85
C GLN A 280 -2.81 4.17 -2.95
N ILE A 281 -3.50 4.32 -1.84
CA ILE A 281 -3.17 5.17 -0.70
C ILE A 281 -3.57 4.44 0.58
N GLU A 282 -2.74 4.52 1.60
CA GLU A 282 -3.01 3.92 2.90
C GLU A 282 -2.67 4.88 4.05
N VAL A 283 -3.28 4.66 5.21
CA VAL A 283 -2.83 5.28 6.46
C VAL A 283 -1.44 4.75 6.79
N PHE A 284 -0.55 5.62 7.21
CA PHE A 284 0.80 5.21 7.58
C PHE A 284 0.79 4.50 8.94
N HIS A 285 1.19 3.24 8.95
CA HIS A 285 1.32 2.41 10.14
C HIS A 285 2.79 2.10 10.40
N PRO A 286 3.43 2.74 11.40
CA PRO A 286 4.86 2.55 11.70
C PRO A 286 5.25 1.09 11.95
N ASP A 287 4.40 0.33 12.65
CA ASP A 287 4.60 -1.09 12.95
C ASP A 287 4.62 -1.97 11.69
N ARG A 288 3.69 -1.74 10.76
CA ARG A 288 3.63 -2.45 9.48
C ARG A 288 4.82 -2.11 8.58
N MET A 289 5.21 -0.82 8.55
CA MET A 289 6.37 -0.38 7.79
C MET A 289 7.67 -0.97 8.34
N ALA A 290 7.84 -1.03 9.66
CA ALA A 290 8.96 -1.71 10.29
C ALA A 290 8.99 -3.20 9.93
N GLY A 291 7.84 -3.87 9.96
CA GLY A 291 7.71 -5.27 9.53
C GLY A 291 8.14 -5.49 8.06
N ARG A 292 7.70 -4.61 7.14
CA ARG A 292 8.10 -4.64 5.72
C ARG A 292 9.62 -4.43 5.57
N ILE A 293 10.20 -3.46 6.27
CA ILE A 293 11.65 -3.15 6.27
C ILE A 293 12.46 -4.35 6.78
N LEU A 294 11.97 -5.08 7.78
CA LEU A 294 12.66 -6.25 8.36
C LEU A 294 12.39 -7.57 7.59
N GLY A 295 11.60 -7.52 6.50
CA GLY A 295 11.21 -8.72 5.75
C GLY A 295 10.32 -9.68 6.55
N MET A 296 9.62 -9.18 7.58
CA MET A 296 8.71 -9.95 8.43
C MET A 296 7.30 -10.07 7.85
N GLY A 297 7.06 -9.44 6.70
CA GLY A 297 5.75 -9.38 6.07
C GLY A 297 4.79 -8.38 6.71
N ASP A 298 3.62 -8.25 6.13
CA ASP A 298 2.55 -7.35 6.59
C ASP A 298 1.19 -8.06 6.52
N VAL A 299 0.99 -8.99 7.44
CA VAL A 299 -0.22 -9.82 7.51
C VAL A 299 -1.47 -8.98 7.82
N LEU A 300 -1.34 -7.91 8.60
CA LEU A 300 -2.49 -7.05 8.94
C LEU A 300 -3.02 -6.29 7.73
N THR A 301 -2.14 -5.70 6.93
CA THR A 301 -2.54 -5.06 5.67
C THR A 301 -3.16 -6.07 4.69
N LEU A 302 -2.66 -7.32 4.66
CA LEU A 302 -3.24 -8.37 3.84
C LEU A 302 -4.68 -8.70 4.29
N ILE A 303 -4.92 -8.83 5.61
CA ILE A 303 -6.25 -9.08 6.17
C ILE A 303 -7.19 -7.91 5.86
N GLU A 304 -6.78 -6.67 6.06
CA GLU A 304 -7.60 -5.49 5.76
C GLU A 304 -7.96 -5.37 4.27
N LYS A 305 -7.01 -5.64 3.37
CA LYS A 305 -7.30 -5.68 1.94
C LYS A 305 -8.29 -6.80 1.59
N ALA A 306 -8.15 -7.95 2.24
CA ALA A 306 -9.10 -9.05 2.09
C ALA A 306 -10.50 -8.65 2.58
N GLU A 307 -10.61 -8.04 3.76
CA GLU A 307 -11.88 -7.56 4.33
C GLU A 307 -12.54 -6.49 3.46
N GLN A 308 -11.78 -5.53 2.94
CA GLN A 308 -12.30 -4.49 2.04
C GLN A 308 -12.79 -5.04 0.69
N SER A 309 -12.27 -6.17 0.24
CA SER A 309 -12.66 -6.81 -1.02
C SER A 309 -13.81 -7.81 -0.84
N LEU A 310 -14.11 -8.22 0.39
CA LEU A 310 -15.17 -9.17 0.72
C LEU A 310 -16.51 -8.44 0.90
N ASP A 311 -17.40 -8.64 -0.06
CA ASP A 311 -18.83 -8.38 0.13
C ASP A 311 -19.41 -9.54 0.96
N GLU A 312 -19.73 -9.29 2.24
CA GLU A 312 -20.22 -10.32 3.17
C GLU A 312 -21.43 -11.09 2.63
N LYS A 313 -22.30 -10.43 1.86
CA LYS A 313 -23.47 -11.10 1.24
C LYS A 313 -23.00 -12.09 0.19
N LYS A 314 -22.10 -11.66 -0.68
CA LYS A 314 -21.54 -12.52 -1.74
C LYS A 314 -20.70 -13.67 -1.19
N ALA A 315 -19.98 -13.43 -0.09
CA ALA A 315 -19.20 -14.47 0.58
C ALA A 315 -20.12 -15.57 1.15
N LYS A 316 -21.24 -15.21 1.77
CA LYS A 316 -22.26 -16.16 2.25
C LYS A 316 -22.93 -16.92 1.11
N GLU A 317 -23.33 -16.23 0.05
CA GLU A 317 -23.91 -16.87 -1.14
C GLU A 317 -22.94 -17.85 -1.79
N LEU A 318 -21.65 -17.51 -1.87
CA LEU A 318 -20.61 -18.40 -2.39
C LEU A 318 -20.42 -19.63 -1.48
N GLU A 319 -20.40 -19.42 -0.16
CA GLU A 319 -20.32 -20.54 0.80
C GLU A 319 -21.52 -21.50 0.65
N GLU A 320 -22.73 -20.98 0.49
CA GLU A 320 -23.92 -21.78 0.26
C GLU A 320 -23.84 -22.55 -1.07
N ARG A 321 -23.36 -21.91 -2.15
CA ARG A 321 -23.15 -22.58 -3.46
C ARG A 321 -22.07 -23.65 -3.39
N LEU A 322 -20.98 -23.40 -2.66
CA LEU A 322 -19.92 -24.40 -2.42
C LEU A 322 -20.46 -25.60 -1.63
N ARG A 323 -21.22 -25.36 -0.57
CA ARG A 323 -21.90 -26.44 0.21
C ARG A 323 -22.91 -27.22 -0.62
N ALA A 324 -23.60 -26.55 -1.54
CA ALA A 324 -24.54 -27.16 -2.45
C ALA A 324 -23.91 -27.85 -3.67
N ASN A 325 -22.55 -27.90 -3.76
CA ASN A 325 -21.79 -28.39 -4.92
C ASN A 325 -22.19 -27.71 -6.26
N LYS A 326 -22.56 -26.43 -6.20
CA LYS A 326 -23.00 -25.63 -7.36
C LYS A 326 -21.97 -24.58 -7.79
N PHE A 327 -20.68 -24.81 -7.53
CA PHE A 327 -19.60 -23.90 -7.95
C PHE A 327 -19.42 -23.93 -9.47
N THR A 328 -19.54 -22.76 -10.12
CA THR A 328 -19.58 -22.60 -11.58
C THR A 328 -18.35 -21.83 -12.10
N LEU A 329 -18.14 -21.79 -13.43
CA LEU A 329 -17.14 -20.92 -14.05
C LEU A 329 -17.49 -19.43 -13.90
N ALA A 330 -18.76 -19.08 -13.69
CA ALA A 330 -19.14 -17.71 -13.37
C ALA A 330 -18.66 -17.31 -11.98
N ASP A 331 -18.83 -18.18 -10.98
CA ASP A 331 -18.32 -17.97 -9.63
C ASP A 331 -16.78 -17.88 -9.63
N PHE A 332 -16.11 -18.75 -10.40
CA PHE A 332 -14.67 -18.73 -10.57
C PHE A 332 -14.18 -17.40 -11.19
N TYR A 333 -14.86 -16.89 -12.20
CA TYR A 333 -14.58 -15.60 -12.81
C TYR A 333 -14.72 -14.43 -11.82
N GLU A 334 -15.77 -14.46 -11.00
CA GLU A 334 -15.99 -13.44 -9.97
C GLU A 334 -14.86 -13.47 -8.91
N GLN A 335 -14.41 -14.66 -8.52
CA GLN A 335 -13.27 -14.82 -7.59
C GLN A 335 -11.95 -14.31 -8.18
N LEU A 336 -11.70 -14.57 -9.47
CA LEU A 336 -10.54 -13.99 -10.15
C LEU A 336 -10.59 -12.45 -10.16
N GLY A 337 -11.77 -11.88 -10.38
CA GLY A 337 -11.99 -10.43 -10.32
C GLY A 337 -11.74 -9.84 -8.92
N GLN A 338 -12.12 -10.56 -7.86
CA GLN A 338 -11.85 -10.15 -6.48
C GLN A 338 -10.35 -10.19 -6.18
N LEU A 339 -9.64 -11.26 -6.55
CA LEU A 339 -8.18 -11.36 -6.40
C LEU A 339 -7.46 -10.20 -7.10
N LYS A 340 -7.89 -9.85 -8.32
CA LYS A 340 -7.31 -8.74 -9.08
C LYS A 340 -7.53 -7.37 -8.41
N ARG A 341 -8.64 -7.19 -7.68
CA ARG A 341 -8.92 -5.97 -6.89
C ARG A 341 -8.06 -5.85 -5.64
N MET A 342 -7.60 -6.98 -5.08
CA MET A 342 -6.70 -7.00 -3.91
C MET A 342 -5.26 -6.58 -4.25
N GLY A 343 -4.91 -6.47 -5.52
CA GLY A 343 -3.58 -6.15 -6.02
C GLY A 343 -2.97 -7.29 -6.83
N SER A 344 -1.68 -7.17 -7.20
CA SER A 344 -0.99 -8.27 -7.88
C SER A 344 -0.78 -9.44 -6.91
N VAL A 345 -0.85 -10.67 -7.41
CA VAL A 345 -0.58 -11.87 -6.58
C VAL A 345 0.83 -11.83 -6.00
N GLN A 346 1.76 -11.21 -6.71
CA GLN A 346 3.13 -10.99 -6.24
C GLN A 346 3.18 -10.05 -5.01
N ASP A 347 2.39 -8.97 -5.03
CA ASP A 347 2.29 -8.05 -3.90
C ASP A 347 1.66 -8.73 -2.67
N LEU A 348 0.64 -9.57 -2.89
CA LEU A 348 -0.02 -10.32 -1.82
C LEU A 348 0.93 -11.36 -1.21
N LEU A 349 1.68 -12.09 -2.03
CA LEU A 349 2.67 -13.08 -1.56
C LEU A 349 3.83 -12.42 -0.80
N ALA A 350 4.24 -11.21 -1.20
CA ALA A 350 5.28 -10.46 -0.49
C ALA A 350 4.86 -10.01 0.92
N MET A 351 3.55 -9.94 1.20
CA MET A 351 3.03 -9.63 2.54
C MET A 351 3.02 -10.83 3.49
N VAL A 352 3.22 -12.05 2.97
CA VAL A 352 3.21 -13.27 3.79
C VAL A 352 4.60 -13.52 4.38
N PRO A 353 4.75 -13.63 5.70
CA PRO A 353 6.03 -13.89 6.35
C PRO A 353 6.64 -15.22 5.90
N GLY A 354 7.93 -15.21 5.56
CA GLY A 354 8.68 -16.42 5.21
C GLY A 354 8.49 -16.94 3.77
N VAL A 355 7.73 -16.24 2.95
CA VAL A 355 7.58 -16.52 1.52
C VAL A 355 8.60 -15.69 0.75
N ASP A 356 9.57 -16.36 0.13
CA ASP A 356 10.52 -15.70 -0.78
C ASP A 356 9.83 -15.45 -2.13
N ALA A 357 9.41 -14.20 -2.36
CA ALA A 357 8.74 -13.80 -3.60
C ALA A 357 9.61 -14.06 -4.84
N LYS A 358 10.95 -14.06 -4.69
CA LYS A 358 11.89 -14.39 -5.76
C LYS A 358 11.92 -15.89 -6.08
N ALA A 359 11.72 -16.76 -5.09
CA ALA A 359 11.65 -18.21 -5.31
C ALA A 359 10.36 -18.62 -6.04
N LEU A 360 9.29 -17.83 -5.90
CA LEU A 360 8.00 -18.05 -6.57
C LEU A 360 7.90 -17.34 -7.94
N SER A 361 8.81 -16.45 -8.28
CA SER A 361 8.86 -15.83 -9.63
C SER A 361 9.18 -16.84 -10.74
N GLY A 362 9.71 -18.02 -10.39
CA GLY A 362 9.86 -19.16 -11.30
C GLY A 362 8.59 -20.00 -11.49
N ALA A 363 7.61 -19.90 -10.58
CA ALA A 363 6.27 -20.48 -10.71
C ALA A 363 5.33 -19.34 -11.14
N ALA A 364 5.49 -18.89 -12.38
CA ALA A 364 4.79 -17.74 -12.96
C ALA A 364 3.28 -17.87 -12.82
N LEU A 365 2.73 -17.24 -11.78
CA LEU A 365 1.39 -16.68 -11.85
C LEU A 365 1.50 -15.43 -12.75
N ASP A 366 1.65 -15.69 -14.05
CA ASP A 366 1.80 -14.68 -15.08
C ASP A 366 0.49 -13.90 -15.17
N ASP A 367 0.51 -12.59 -14.93
CA ASP A 367 -0.65 -11.71 -15.14
C ASP A 367 -1.25 -11.92 -16.54
N LYS A 368 -0.42 -12.33 -17.51
CA LYS A 368 -0.86 -12.74 -18.85
C LYS A 368 -1.63 -14.06 -18.84
N ALA A 369 -1.29 -15.01 -17.98
CA ALA A 369 -2.04 -16.27 -17.87
C ALA A 369 -3.41 -16.03 -17.23
N MET A 370 -3.48 -15.16 -16.20
CA MET A 370 -4.76 -14.71 -15.63
C MET A 370 -5.62 -13.99 -16.67
N ALA A 371 -5.05 -13.04 -17.41
CA ALA A 371 -5.76 -12.31 -18.46
C ALA A 371 -6.28 -13.24 -19.57
N ARG A 372 -5.53 -14.26 -19.95
CA ARG A 372 -5.98 -15.30 -20.91
C ARG A 372 -7.14 -16.12 -20.36
N THR A 373 -7.06 -16.54 -19.09
CA THR A 373 -8.13 -17.28 -18.41
C THR A 373 -9.42 -16.45 -18.37
N GLU A 374 -9.29 -15.17 -18.02
CA GLU A 374 -10.40 -14.22 -18.01
C GLU A 374 -11.03 -14.05 -19.42
N ALA A 375 -10.22 -13.87 -20.46
CA ALA A 375 -10.67 -13.75 -21.84
C ALA A 375 -11.42 -15.00 -22.33
N ILE A 376 -10.93 -16.22 -21.95
CA ILE A 376 -11.60 -17.48 -22.28
C ILE A 376 -12.98 -17.54 -21.65
N ILE A 377 -13.10 -17.23 -20.35
CA ILE A 377 -14.39 -17.26 -19.63
C ILE A 377 -15.33 -16.19 -20.16
N GLN A 378 -14.84 -14.99 -20.47
CA GLN A 378 -15.65 -13.92 -21.07
C GLN A 378 -16.21 -14.29 -22.45
N SER A 379 -15.47 -15.09 -23.23
CA SER A 379 -15.91 -15.57 -24.53
C SER A 379 -16.96 -16.69 -24.48
N MET A 380 -17.27 -17.19 -23.27
CA MET A 380 -18.35 -18.17 -23.05
C MET A 380 -19.69 -17.48 -22.86
N THR A 381 -20.77 -18.11 -23.31
CA THR A 381 -22.12 -17.68 -22.99
C THR A 381 -22.46 -17.92 -21.53
N PRO A 382 -23.48 -17.24 -20.93
CA PRO A 382 -23.88 -17.48 -19.54
C PRO A 382 -24.18 -18.95 -19.26
N ARG A 383 -24.88 -19.64 -20.16
CA ARG A 383 -25.20 -21.08 -20.04
C ARG A 383 -23.92 -21.95 -20.04
N GLU A 384 -22.91 -21.59 -20.80
CA GLU A 384 -21.64 -22.33 -20.85
C GLU A 384 -20.81 -22.12 -19.58
N ARG A 385 -20.92 -20.95 -18.95
CA ARG A 385 -20.26 -20.66 -17.66
C ARG A 385 -20.93 -21.41 -16.50
N GLU A 386 -22.26 -21.58 -16.56
CA GLU A 386 -23.03 -22.34 -15.57
C GLU A 386 -22.82 -23.84 -15.74
N ASN A 387 -22.83 -24.34 -16.99
CA ASN A 387 -22.75 -25.75 -17.33
C ASN A 387 -21.60 -26.05 -18.30
N PRO A 388 -20.37 -26.17 -17.84
CA PRO A 388 -19.20 -26.42 -18.71
C PRO A 388 -19.29 -27.73 -19.51
N GLU A 389 -20.09 -28.69 -19.06
CA GLU A 389 -20.30 -29.99 -19.72
C GLU A 389 -20.91 -29.89 -21.12
N ILE A 390 -21.62 -28.79 -21.42
CA ILE A 390 -22.21 -28.55 -22.76
C ILE A 390 -21.18 -28.07 -23.78
N ILE A 391 -19.90 -27.79 -23.35
CA ILE A 391 -18.87 -27.20 -24.22
C ILE A 391 -18.22 -28.32 -25.06
N GLY A 392 -18.86 -28.64 -26.18
CA GLY A 392 -18.34 -29.56 -27.19
C GLY A 392 -17.26 -28.94 -28.10
N SER A 393 -16.74 -29.71 -29.05
CA SER A 393 -15.61 -29.31 -29.91
C SER A 393 -15.87 -28.04 -30.71
N SER A 394 -17.05 -27.86 -31.27
CA SER A 394 -17.44 -26.65 -32.03
C SER A 394 -17.44 -25.39 -31.12
N ARG A 395 -17.98 -25.49 -29.90
CA ARG A 395 -18.00 -24.39 -28.93
C ARG A 395 -16.60 -24.05 -28.45
N LYS A 396 -15.73 -25.03 -28.22
CA LYS A 396 -14.31 -24.80 -27.88
C LYS A 396 -13.57 -24.01 -28.96
N LYS A 397 -13.81 -24.30 -30.24
CA LYS A 397 -13.24 -23.53 -31.36
C LYS A 397 -13.72 -22.07 -31.36
N ARG A 398 -15.03 -21.86 -31.16
CA ARG A 398 -15.63 -20.52 -31.08
C ARG A 398 -15.07 -19.72 -29.90
N ILE A 399 -14.99 -20.34 -28.70
CA ILE A 399 -14.45 -19.71 -27.49
C ILE A 399 -12.99 -19.34 -27.69
N ALA A 400 -12.17 -20.25 -28.26
CA ALA A 400 -10.77 -20.00 -28.55
C ALA A 400 -10.59 -18.83 -29.53
N ALA A 401 -11.38 -18.78 -30.59
CA ALA A 401 -11.36 -17.68 -31.56
C ALA A 401 -11.76 -16.34 -30.92
N GLY A 402 -12.84 -16.34 -30.09
CA GLY A 402 -13.34 -15.14 -29.43
C GLY A 402 -12.39 -14.59 -28.33
N SER A 403 -11.61 -15.45 -27.71
CA SER A 403 -10.64 -15.08 -26.65
C SER A 403 -9.25 -14.78 -27.19
N GLY A 404 -8.97 -14.98 -28.47
CA GLY A 404 -7.62 -14.87 -29.04
C GLY A 404 -6.65 -15.92 -28.50
N THR A 405 -7.18 -17.09 -28.04
CA THR A 405 -6.38 -18.20 -27.46
C THR A 405 -6.50 -19.47 -28.32
N SER A 406 -5.82 -20.53 -27.91
CA SER A 406 -5.90 -21.83 -28.60
C SER A 406 -6.97 -22.76 -27.96
N VAL A 407 -7.46 -23.73 -28.75
CA VAL A 407 -8.34 -24.79 -28.23
C VAL A 407 -7.66 -25.58 -27.09
N VAL A 408 -6.33 -25.65 -27.13
CA VAL A 408 -5.53 -26.29 -26.07
C VAL A 408 -5.67 -25.54 -24.74
N ASP A 409 -5.64 -24.21 -24.78
CA ASP A 409 -5.79 -23.37 -23.59
C ASP A 409 -7.21 -23.49 -22.98
N VAL A 410 -8.24 -23.50 -23.86
CA VAL A 410 -9.63 -23.75 -23.43
C VAL A 410 -9.75 -25.14 -22.75
N ASN A 411 -9.15 -26.18 -23.33
CA ASN A 411 -9.15 -27.52 -22.71
C ASN A 411 -8.39 -27.56 -21.38
N ARG A 412 -7.29 -26.83 -21.28
CA ARG A 412 -6.50 -26.72 -20.04
C ARG A 412 -7.34 -26.10 -18.93
N LEU A 413 -8.01 -24.97 -19.21
CA LEU A 413 -8.89 -24.31 -18.24
C LEU A 413 -10.02 -25.23 -17.76
N LEU A 414 -10.71 -25.89 -18.68
CA LEU A 414 -11.81 -26.82 -18.32
C LEU A 414 -11.35 -27.97 -17.44
N ARG A 415 -10.17 -28.57 -17.72
CA ARG A 415 -9.59 -29.63 -16.88
C ARG A 415 -9.19 -29.13 -15.49
N GLN A 416 -8.59 -27.94 -15.43
CA GLN A 416 -8.22 -27.31 -14.16
C GLN A 416 -9.46 -27.03 -13.31
N PHE A 417 -10.52 -26.51 -13.92
CA PHE A 417 -11.80 -26.27 -13.27
C PHE A 417 -12.45 -27.55 -12.74
N GLU A 418 -12.49 -28.64 -13.52
CA GLU A 418 -12.96 -29.96 -13.07
C GLU A 418 -12.16 -30.49 -11.87
N THR A 419 -10.83 -30.35 -11.91
CA THR A 419 -9.95 -30.78 -10.82
C THR A 419 -10.25 -30.00 -9.55
N MET A 420 -10.42 -28.68 -9.67
CA MET A 420 -10.79 -27.80 -8.56
C MET A 420 -12.15 -28.17 -7.98
N GLN A 421 -13.17 -28.39 -8.81
CA GLN A 421 -14.49 -28.83 -8.35
C GLN A 421 -14.40 -30.18 -7.59
N LYS A 422 -13.59 -31.13 -8.06
CA LYS A 422 -13.39 -32.40 -7.36
C LYS A 422 -12.74 -32.18 -5.98
N MET A 423 -11.73 -31.32 -5.87
CA MET A 423 -11.11 -30.99 -4.59
C MET A 423 -12.12 -30.30 -3.64
N LEU A 424 -12.92 -29.35 -4.11
CA LEU A 424 -13.92 -28.67 -3.32
C LEU A 424 -14.99 -29.65 -2.79
N ARG A 425 -15.44 -30.60 -3.62
CA ARG A 425 -16.37 -31.67 -3.20
C ARG A 425 -15.78 -32.57 -2.12
N GLN A 426 -14.50 -32.90 -2.22
CA GLN A 426 -13.81 -33.70 -1.20
C GLN A 426 -13.67 -32.93 0.12
N MET A 427 -13.40 -31.62 0.08
CA MET A 427 -13.30 -30.79 1.26
C MET A 427 -14.67 -30.56 1.94
N SER A 428 -15.74 -30.34 1.19
CA SER A 428 -17.09 -30.15 1.72
C SER A 428 -17.67 -31.43 2.35
N GLY A 429 -17.25 -32.63 1.90
CA GLY A 429 -17.61 -33.90 2.49
C GLY A 429 -16.81 -34.30 3.74
N MET A 430 -15.75 -33.59 4.06
CA MET A 430 -14.92 -33.86 5.26
C MET A 430 -15.40 -33.02 6.43
N GLY A 431 -16.18 -33.61 7.34
CA GLY A 431 -16.65 -32.94 8.57
C GLY A 431 -15.49 -32.32 9.38
N GLY A 432 -15.75 -31.16 10.01
CA GLY A 432 -14.77 -30.25 10.62
C GLY A 432 -13.76 -30.85 11.62
N LYS A 433 -13.96 -32.07 12.12
CA LYS A 433 -13.01 -32.78 12.97
C LYS A 433 -11.80 -33.34 12.21
N LYS A 434 -11.96 -33.72 10.92
CA LYS A 434 -10.86 -34.18 10.07
C LYS A 434 -10.00 -33.02 9.55
N LEU A 435 -10.61 -31.88 9.29
CA LEU A 435 -9.89 -30.65 8.87
C LEU A 435 -8.91 -30.16 9.95
N LYS A 436 -9.33 -30.12 11.22
CA LYS A 436 -8.47 -29.74 12.37
C LYS A 436 -7.31 -30.74 12.58
N ARG A 437 -7.48 -32.00 12.21
CA ARG A 437 -6.41 -33.01 12.33
C ARG A 437 -5.36 -32.87 11.22
N MET A 438 -5.75 -32.48 9.99
CA MET A 438 -4.83 -32.19 8.90
C MET A 438 -4.03 -30.88 9.11
N GLN A 439 -4.63 -29.84 9.67
CA GLN A 439 -3.92 -28.63 10.06
C GLN A 439 -2.82 -28.88 11.12
N ARG A 440 -3.02 -29.84 12.02
CA ARG A 440 -2.01 -30.24 13.03
C ARG A 440 -0.88 -31.10 12.47
N MET A 441 -1.02 -31.71 11.30
CA MET A 441 -0.01 -32.61 10.70
C MET A 441 0.84 -31.93 9.60
N GLY A 442 0.76 -30.59 9.44
CA GLY A 442 1.75 -29.80 8.67
C GLY A 442 1.89 -30.11 7.19
N GLY A 443 0.86 -30.58 6.50
CA GLY A 443 0.98 -30.84 5.08
C GLY A 443 -0.35 -30.94 4.34
N PHE A 444 -0.55 -30.08 3.34
CA PHE A 444 -1.50 -30.31 2.26
C PHE A 444 -0.83 -31.22 1.22
N PRO A 445 -1.22 -32.51 1.08
CA PRO A 445 -0.71 -33.36 0.00
C PRO A 445 -1.42 -32.92 -1.29
N GLY A 446 -0.74 -32.27 -2.18
CA GLY A 446 -1.25 -31.98 -3.52
C GLY A 446 -0.80 -30.68 -4.17
N MET A 447 -0.19 -29.75 -3.47
CA MET A 447 0.23 -28.45 -4.04
C MET A 447 1.47 -28.51 -4.95
N GLY A 448 2.19 -29.64 -4.98
CA GLY A 448 3.40 -29.83 -5.79
C GLY A 448 3.18 -30.28 -7.24
N LYS A 449 1.93 -30.46 -7.71
CA LYS A 449 1.63 -30.93 -9.07
C LYS A 449 0.63 -30.08 -9.86
N LEU A 450 0.28 -28.93 -9.37
CA LEU A 450 -0.45 -27.93 -10.16
C LEU A 450 0.58 -27.00 -10.81
N GLY A 451 1.10 -27.39 -11.97
CA GLY A 451 1.79 -26.50 -12.89
C GLY A 451 0.76 -25.50 -13.43
N LEU A 452 0.66 -24.36 -12.82
CA LEU A 452 0.05 -23.14 -13.33
C LEU A 452 1.10 -22.34 -14.08
#